data_e659bb53cf7a1f6c33108c23a35cbb16
#
_entry.id   e659bb53cf7a1f6c33108c23a35cbb16
#
_cell.length_a   1.000
_cell.length_b   1.000
_cell.length_c   1.000
_cell.angle_alpha   90.00
_cell.angle_beta   90.00
_cell.angle_gamma   90.00
#
_symmetry.space_group_name_H-M   'P 1'
#
loop_
_entity.id
_entity.type
_entity.pdbx_description
1 polymer ?
#
loop_
_entity_poly.entity_id
_entity_poly.type
_entity_poly.pdbx_seq_one_letter_code
_entity_poly.pdbx_strand_id
1 'polypeptide(L)'
;MYEWLAGALDGTATVITANRRLARVLKQEYARRQVEANVLAWPSPNIHAWPDWLDAQLRDASRQEDLPTRINTHHSMLLWDRCLRKELGSDAVGVGNLVRLARDSWQRLADWNVTIKDVARTAVS
;
A
#
# COMPACT_ATOMS: atom_id res chain seq x y z
N MET A 1 -7.38 -6.22 25.68
CA MET A 1 -7.14 -6.96 24.39
C MET A 1 -8.11 -8.14 24.34
N TYR A 2 -8.65 -8.44 23.16
CA TYR A 2 -9.60 -9.56 23.01
C TYR A 2 -8.89 -10.91 23.23
N GLU A 3 -9.56 -11.88 23.85
CA GLU A 3 -8.95 -13.20 24.15
C GLU A 3 -8.50 -13.95 22.90
N TRP A 4 -9.30 -13.89 21.83
CA TRP A 4 -8.93 -14.51 20.54
C TRP A 4 -7.64 -13.94 19.95
N LEU A 5 -7.40 -12.63 20.15
CA LEU A 5 -6.19 -11.97 19.67
C LEU A 5 -4.97 -12.39 20.49
N ALA A 6 -5.14 -12.62 21.80
CA ALA A 6 -4.06 -13.13 22.63
C ALA A 6 -3.58 -14.50 22.13
N GLY A 7 -4.50 -15.43 21.90
CA GLY A 7 -4.17 -16.75 21.35
C GLY A 7 -3.53 -16.71 19.96
N ALA A 8 -3.96 -15.77 19.10
CA ALA A 8 -3.33 -15.56 17.78
C ALA A 8 -1.90 -15.02 17.90
N LEU A 9 -1.61 -14.16 18.88
CA LEU A 9 -0.30 -13.55 19.08
C LEU A 9 0.71 -14.48 19.77
N ASP A 10 0.23 -15.42 20.58
CA ASP A 10 1.06 -16.44 21.23
C ASP A 10 1.42 -17.60 20.26
N GLY A 11 0.77 -17.65 19.10
CA GLY A 11 1.02 -18.61 18.04
C GLY A 11 1.88 -18.06 16.89
N THR A 12 1.87 -18.78 15.79
CA THR A 12 2.57 -18.40 14.54
C THR A 12 1.70 -17.52 13.62
N ALA A 13 0.54 -17.09 14.07
CA ALA A 13 -0.41 -16.34 13.26
C ALA A 13 0.09 -14.93 12.96
N THR A 14 -0.13 -14.49 11.72
CA THR A 14 0.10 -13.11 11.32
C THR A 14 -1.18 -12.30 11.51
N VAL A 15 -1.11 -11.23 12.29
CA VAL A 15 -2.23 -10.30 12.51
C VAL A 15 -2.08 -9.11 11.58
N ILE A 16 -3.05 -8.92 10.70
CA ILE A 16 -3.07 -7.80 9.75
C ILE A 16 -4.10 -6.77 10.22
N THR A 17 -3.67 -5.52 10.31
CA THR A 17 -4.51 -4.39 10.76
C THR A 17 -4.78 -3.43 9.60
N ALA A 18 -5.89 -2.70 9.69
CA ALA A 18 -6.28 -1.73 8.67
C ALA A 18 -5.29 -0.56 8.54
N ASN A 19 -4.57 -0.23 9.59
CA ASN A 19 -3.63 0.90 9.59
C ASN A 19 -2.49 0.73 10.60
N ARG A 20 -1.42 1.53 10.41
CA ARG A 20 -0.21 1.51 11.24
C ARG A 20 -0.46 1.88 12.70
N ARG A 21 -1.44 2.75 12.96
CA ARG A 21 -1.78 3.16 14.33
C ARG A 21 -2.29 1.97 15.13
N LEU A 22 -3.21 1.21 14.57
CA LEU A 22 -3.75 0.02 15.22
C LEU A 22 -2.68 -1.05 15.42
N ALA A 23 -1.83 -1.29 14.42
CA ALA A 23 -0.70 -2.21 14.56
C ALA A 23 0.21 -1.84 15.74
N ARG A 24 0.51 -0.54 15.89
CA ARG A 24 1.33 -0.03 17.00
C ARG A 24 0.65 -0.25 18.37
N VAL A 25 -0.62 0.09 18.47
CA VAL A 25 -1.39 -0.09 19.73
C VAL A 25 -1.41 -1.55 20.14
N LEU A 26 -1.66 -2.47 19.20
CA LEU A 26 -1.67 -3.90 19.51
C LEU A 26 -0.29 -4.43 19.93
N LYS A 27 0.79 -3.96 19.31
CA LYS A 27 2.16 -4.29 19.71
C LYS A 27 2.48 -3.80 21.13
N GLN A 28 2.07 -2.58 21.46
CA GLN A 28 2.26 -2.02 22.80
C GLN A 28 1.46 -2.79 23.85
N GLU A 29 0.22 -3.13 23.55
CA GLU A 29 -0.63 -3.91 24.44
C GLU A 29 -0.08 -5.33 24.67
N TYR A 30 0.45 -5.97 23.63
CA TYR A 30 1.14 -7.24 23.76
C TYR A 30 2.37 -7.11 24.66
N ALA A 31 3.23 -6.12 24.43
CA ALA A 31 4.40 -5.88 25.27
C ALA A 31 4.03 -5.63 26.74
N ARG A 32 2.99 -4.83 27.00
CA ARG A 32 2.48 -4.59 28.37
C ARG A 32 2.09 -5.90 29.07
N ARG A 33 1.40 -6.79 28.38
CA ARG A 33 1.03 -8.11 28.94
C ARG A 33 2.24 -8.99 29.26
N GLN A 34 3.25 -9.00 28.38
CA GLN A 34 4.47 -9.76 28.66
C GLN A 34 5.17 -9.25 29.92
N VAL A 35 5.24 -7.93 30.09
CA VAL A 35 5.79 -7.31 31.31
C VAL A 35 4.96 -7.68 32.54
N GLU A 36 3.63 -7.60 32.48
CA GLU A 36 2.73 -7.97 33.59
C GLU A 36 2.85 -9.47 33.95
N ALA A 37 3.13 -10.32 32.99
CA ALA A 37 3.40 -11.74 33.16
C ALA A 37 4.83 -12.05 33.65
N ASN A 38 5.65 -11.03 33.92
CA ASN A 38 7.07 -11.14 34.30
C ASN A 38 7.93 -11.90 33.29
N VAL A 39 7.58 -11.85 31.99
CA VAL A 39 8.40 -12.40 30.92
C VAL A 39 9.54 -11.43 30.63
N LEU A 40 10.80 -11.89 30.78
CA LEU A 40 11.98 -11.03 30.63
C LEU A 40 12.34 -10.72 29.18
N ALA A 41 12.00 -11.63 28.25
CA ALA A 41 12.24 -11.45 26.81
C ALA A 41 11.17 -12.21 26.02
N TRP A 42 10.70 -11.59 24.93
CA TRP A 42 9.71 -12.19 24.04
C TRP A 42 10.02 -11.83 22.58
N PRO A 43 9.65 -12.70 21.61
CA PRO A 43 9.75 -12.35 20.21
C PRO A 43 8.76 -11.23 19.87
N SER A 44 9.14 -10.38 18.91
CA SER A 44 8.23 -9.35 18.42
C SER A 44 6.99 -10.00 17.81
N PRO A 45 5.76 -9.60 18.22
CA PRO A 45 4.56 -10.20 17.68
C PRO A 45 4.41 -9.90 16.18
N ASN A 46 3.91 -10.88 15.44
CA ASN A 46 3.75 -10.79 13.99
C ASN A 46 2.49 -9.97 13.62
N ILE A 47 2.54 -8.67 13.95
CA ILE A 47 1.45 -7.71 13.70
C ILE A 47 1.91 -6.68 12.68
N HIS A 48 1.17 -6.56 11.58
CA HIS A 48 1.48 -5.63 10.49
C HIS A 48 0.27 -4.79 10.10
N ALA A 49 0.50 -3.55 9.69
CA ALA A 49 -0.51 -2.83 8.93
C ALA A 49 -0.61 -3.43 7.51
N TRP A 50 -1.81 -3.47 6.95
CA TRP A 50 -2.06 -4.00 5.61
C TRP A 50 -1.07 -3.49 4.54
N PRO A 51 -0.81 -2.16 4.43
CA PRO A 51 0.13 -1.67 3.42
C PRO A 51 1.56 -2.19 3.62
N ASP A 52 2.01 -2.27 4.87
CA ASP A 52 3.38 -2.70 5.18
C ASP A 52 3.57 -4.20 4.96
N TRP A 53 2.53 -5.00 5.28
CA TRP A 53 2.50 -6.43 5.00
C TRP A 53 2.53 -6.70 3.49
N LEU A 54 1.67 -5.99 2.73
CA LEU A 54 1.61 -6.13 1.28
C LEU A 54 2.95 -5.74 0.63
N ASP A 55 3.57 -4.66 1.09
CA ASP A 55 4.89 -4.24 0.62
C ASP A 55 5.98 -5.29 0.89
N ALA A 56 5.91 -5.99 2.02
CA ALA A 56 6.82 -7.08 2.34
C ALA A 56 6.59 -8.28 1.41
N GLN A 57 5.34 -8.69 1.20
CA GLN A 57 4.99 -9.79 0.29
C GLN A 57 5.43 -9.51 -1.15
N LEU A 58 5.21 -8.29 -1.64
CA LEU A 58 5.63 -7.89 -2.98
C LEU A 58 7.16 -7.90 -3.14
N ARG A 59 7.91 -7.47 -2.12
CA ARG A 59 9.37 -7.56 -2.14
C ARG A 59 9.88 -8.99 -2.18
N ASP A 60 9.24 -9.87 -1.42
CA ASP A 60 9.63 -11.28 -1.39
C ASP A 60 9.27 -11.99 -2.71
N ALA A 61 8.10 -11.72 -3.27
CA ALA A 61 7.72 -12.21 -4.59
C ALA A 61 8.67 -11.70 -5.69
N SER A 62 9.08 -10.42 -5.64
CA SER A 62 10.03 -9.84 -6.62
C SER A 62 11.45 -10.42 -6.52
N ARG A 63 11.78 -11.12 -5.45
CA ARG A 63 13.06 -11.86 -5.35
C ARG A 63 12.99 -13.24 -5.99
N GLN A 64 11.81 -13.80 -6.09
CA GLN A 64 11.57 -15.15 -6.59
C GLN A 64 11.11 -15.16 -8.04
N GLU A 65 10.48 -14.10 -8.50
CA GLU A 65 9.90 -13.95 -9.82
C GLU A 65 10.36 -12.64 -10.47
N ASP A 66 10.44 -12.61 -11.80
CA ASP A 66 10.73 -11.40 -12.57
C ASP A 66 9.46 -10.51 -12.65
N LEU A 67 9.13 -9.89 -11.54
CA LEU A 67 7.99 -8.98 -11.48
C LEU A 67 8.36 -7.57 -11.96
N PRO A 68 7.40 -6.83 -12.55
CA PRO A 68 7.61 -5.44 -12.94
C PRO A 68 8.09 -4.59 -11.75
N THR A 69 9.08 -3.73 -12.00
CA THR A 69 9.62 -2.84 -10.98
C THR A 69 8.55 -1.89 -10.46
N ARG A 70 8.32 -1.93 -9.14
CA ARG A 70 7.40 -0.99 -8.49
C ARG A 70 8.03 0.39 -8.44
N ILE A 71 7.32 1.38 -8.98
CA ILE A 71 7.71 2.78 -8.91
C ILE A 71 7.03 3.47 -7.72
N ASN A 72 7.73 4.40 -7.07
CA ASN A 72 7.15 5.22 -6.01
C ASN A 72 6.31 6.36 -6.61
N THR A 73 5.57 7.06 -5.76
CA THR A 73 4.70 8.17 -6.15
C THR A 73 5.44 9.26 -6.92
N HIS A 74 6.67 9.60 -6.51
CA HIS A 74 7.47 10.62 -7.17
C HIS A 74 7.87 10.21 -8.59
N HIS A 75 8.38 9.01 -8.76
CA HIS A 75 8.70 8.48 -10.10
C HIS A 75 7.44 8.39 -10.99
N SER A 76 6.31 7.97 -10.43
CA SER A 76 5.05 7.95 -11.15
C SER A 76 4.66 9.35 -11.65
N MET A 77 4.78 10.39 -10.80
CA MET A 77 4.48 11.76 -11.21
C MET A 77 5.42 12.28 -12.31
N LEU A 78 6.72 11.96 -12.24
CA LEU A 78 7.69 12.32 -13.28
C LEU A 78 7.37 11.65 -14.63
N LEU A 79 6.96 10.39 -14.61
CA LEU A 79 6.56 9.68 -15.82
C LEU A 79 5.30 10.31 -16.44
N TRP A 80 4.30 10.63 -15.63
CA TRP A 80 3.09 11.33 -16.10
C TRP A 80 3.40 12.73 -16.65
N ASP A 81 4.26 13.51 -15.97
CA ASP A 81 4.70 14.83 -16.46
C ASP A 81 5.37 14.70 -17.84
N ARG A 82 6.28 13.74 -17.97
CA ARG A 82 6.97 13.49 -19.26
C ARG A 82 6.00 13.08 -20.37
N CYS A 83 5.05 12.20 -20.08
CA CYS A 83 4.05 11.78 -21.05
C CYS A 83 3.16 12.96 -21.49
N LEU A 84 2.66 13.75 -20.54
CA LEU A 84 1.78 14.88 -20.84
C LEU A 84 2.50 15.98 -21.60
N ARG A 85 3.75 16.30 -21.27
CA ARG A 85 4.54 17.27 -22.03
C ARG A 85 4.85 16.81 -23.44
N LYS A 86 5.01 15.52 -23.67
CA LYS A 86 5.19 14.95 -25.00
C LYS A 86 3.94 15.16 -25.87
N GLU A 87 2.75 15.02 -25.30
CA GLU A 87 1.47 15.16 -26.01
C GLU A 87 1.02 16.63 -26.16
N LEU A 88 1.22 17.46 -25.13
CA LEU A 88 0.72 18.83 -25.06
C LEU A 88 1.74 19.89 -25.49
N GLY A 89 3.00 19.52 -25.62
CA GLY A 89 4.12 20.42 -25.83
C GLY A 89 4.88 20.76 -24.55
N SER A 90 6.20 21.01 -24.67
CA SER A 90 7.11 21.29 -23.55
C SER A 90 6.70 22.52 -22.74
N ASP A 91 6.08 23.51 -23.39
CA ASP A 91 5.75 24.83 -22.82
C ASP A 91 4.32 24.91 -22.28
N ALA A 92 3.61 23.77 -22.21
CA ALA A 92 2.24 23.74 -21.71
C ALA A 92 2.15 24.22 -20.27
N VAL A 93 1.28 25.20 -19.99
CA VAL A 93 1.02 25.75 -18.67
C VAL A 93 0.03 24.86 -17.91
N GLY A 94 0.22 24.74 -16.60
CA GLY A 94 -0.73 23.99 -15.75
C GLY A 94 -0.54 22.47 -15.75
N VAL A 95 0.50 21.94 -16.39
CA VAL A 95 0.78 20.51 -16.50
C VAL A 95 0.80 19.81 -15.13
N GLY A 96 1.30 20.46 -14.07
CA GLY A 96 1.35 19.88 -12.74
C GLY A 96 -0.03 19.45 -12.17
N ASN A 97 -1.10 20.19 -12.47
CA ASN A 97 -2.46 19.81 -12.10
C ASN A 97 -2.96 18.63 -12.93
N LEU A 98 -2.66 18.63 -14.23
CA LEU A 98 -3.00 17.54 -15.14
C LEU A 98 -2.28 16.24 -14.77
N VAL A 99 -1.01 16.31 -14.35
CA VAL A 99 -0.24 15.16 -13.87
C VAL A 99 -0.95 14.48 -12.70
N ARG A 100 -1.39 15.27 -11.70
CA ARG A 100 -2.12 14.72 -10.56
C ARG A 100 -3.45 14.09 -10.98
N LEU A 101 -4.21 14.81 -11.79
CA LEU A 101 -5.51 14.34 -12.27
C LEU A 101 -5.37 13.05 -13.10
N ALA A 102 -4.45 13.00 -14.02
CA ALA A 102 -4.20 11.82 -14.86
C ALA A 102 -3.78 10.61 -14.04
N ARG A 103 -2.84 10.80 -13.10
CA ARG A 103 -2.40 9.74 -12.19
C ARG A 103 -3.54 9.22 -11.32
N ASP A 104 -4.31 10.12 -10.70
CA ASP A 104 -5.39 9.74 -9.79
C ASP A 104 -6.56 9.07 -10.55
N SER A 105 -6.83 9.52 -11.78
CA SER A 105 -7.81 8.86 -12.66
C SER A 105 -7.36 7.47 -13.08
N TRP A 106 -6.09 7.32 -13.45
CA TRP A 106 -5.50 6.02 -13.77
C TRP A 106 -5.58 5.05 -12.59
N GLN A 107 -5.25 5.53 -11.37
CA GLN A 107 -5.34 4.72 -10.16
C GLN A 107 -6.77 4.24 -9.93
N ARG A 108 -7.78 5.11 -10.08
CA ARG A 108 -9.19 4.72 -9.93
C ARG A 108 -9.63 3.68 -10.96
N LEU A 109 -9.20 3.82 -12.21
CA LEU A 109 -9.49 2.82 -13.24
C LEU A 109 -8.90 1.46 -12.86
N ALA A 110 -7.66 1.44 -12.37
CA ALA A 110 -7.02 0.23 -11.90
C ALA A 110 -7.74 -0.38 -10.69
N ASP A 111 -8.10 0.44 -9.69
CA ASP A 111 -8.81 0.01 -8.48
C ASP A 111 -10.18 -0.60 -8.80
N TRP A 112 -10.84 -0.10 -9.83
CA TRP A 112 -12.14 -0.59 -10.29
C TRP A 112 -12.06 -1.66 -11.39
N ASN A 113 -10.86 -2.03 -11.79
CA ASN A 113 -10.61 -2.95 -12.90
C ASN A 113 -11.31 -2.55 -14.21
N VAL A 114 -11.32 -1.24 -14.49
CA VAL A 114 -11.94 -0.64 -15.68
C VAL A 114 -10.85 -0.21 -16.66
N THR A 115 -11.03 -0.52 -17.94
CA THR A 115 -10.08 -0.09 -18.98
C THR A 115 -10.47 1.27 -19.58
N ILE A 116 -9.48 1.99 -20.15
CA ILE A 116 -9.74 3.25 -20.87
C ILE A 116 -10.73 3.02 -22.03
N LYS A 117 -10.69 1.84 -22.67
CA LYS A 117 -11.63 1.49 -23.75
C LYS A 117 -13.08 1.41 -23.26
N ASP A 118 -13.29 0.96 -22.03
CA ASP A 118 -14.62 0.89 -21.43
C ASP A 118 -15.17 2.30 -21.15
N VAL A 119 -14.31 3.20 -20.64
CA VAL A 119 -14.66 4.61 -20.43
C VAL A 119 -15.01 5.30 -21.74
N ALA A 120 -14.19 5.12 -22.78
CA ALA A 120 -14.41 5.72 -24.08
C ALA A 120 -15.74 5.27 -24.71
N ARG A 121 -16.15 4.00 -24.55
CA ARG A 121 -17.45 3.50 -25.02
C ARG A 121 -18.62 4.20 -24.33
N THR A 122 -18.53 4.44 -23.04
CA THR A 122 -19.61 5.08 -22.26
C THR A 122 -19.73 6.58 -22.57
N ALA A 123 -18.63 7.24 -22.91
CA ALA A 123 -18.63 8.68 -23.23
C ALA A 123 -19.22 9.02 -24.60
N VAL A 124 -19.38 8.04 -25.52
CA VAL A 124 -19.89 8.23 -26.89
C VAL A 124 -21.40 7.86 -27.00
N SER A 125 -22.00 7.35 -25.94
CA SER A 125 -23.42 6.99 -25.85
C SER A 125 -24.23 8.12 -25.23
#